data_ef85a7f85a8027c833ab71ef431cc261
#
_entry.id   ef85a7f85a8027c833ab71ef431cc261
#
_cell.length_a   1.000
_cell.length_b   1.000
_cell.length_c   1.000
_cell.angle_alpha   90.00
_cell.angle_beta   90.00
_cell.angle_gamma   90.00
#
_symmetry.space_group_name_H-M   'P 1'
#
loop_
_entity.id
_entity.type
_entity.pdbx_description
1 polymer ?
#
loop_
_entity_poly.entity_id
_entity_poly.type
_entity_poly.pdbx_seq_one_letter_code
_entity_poly.pdbx_strand_id
1 'polypeptide(L)'
;DAEVYNSWGVDYLKYDWCGYSKVFDKDPDKTVAGYVRPYLLMEKYLREQPRDIFYSLCQYGMADVWKWGHAVDANSWRTTGDITDTWNSLYDIGFMRQAELAPYAQPGHWNDPDMLIVGKVGWSANLRDSRLTPDEQYTHITLWTLLASNMLIGCDVAQIDDFTLSLLCNNEVNAVNQDVLGKQAKREIVDGE
;
A
#
# COMPACT_ATOMS: atom_id res chain seq x y z
N ASP A 1 20.26 11.29 -0.87
CA ASP A 1 19.57 10.22 -0.09
C ASP A 1 19.62 8.89 -0.85
N ALA A 2 19.33 8.83 -2.18
CA ALA A 2 19.31 7.58 -2.94
C ALA A 2 20.63 6.80 -2.87
N GLU A 3 21.78 7.47 -3.01
CA GLU A 3 23.11 6.85 -2.86
C GLU A 3 23.30 6.22 -1.47
N VAL A 4 22.80 6.88 -0.42
CA VAL A 4 22.88 6.37 0.96
C VAL A 4 22.00 5.13 1.11
N TYR A 5 20.77 5.16 0.60
CA TYR A 5 19.88 3.99 0.62
C TYR A 5 20.48 2.81 -0.14
N ASN A 6 21.06 3.08 -1.31
CA ASN A 6 21.80 2.06 -2.07
C ASN A 6 22.97 1.48 -1.27
N SER A 7 23.78 2.33 -0.62
CA SER A 7 24.94 1.91 0.18
C SER A 7 24.54 1.07 1.40
N TRP A 8 23.36 1.29 1.96
CA TRP A 8 22.78 0.52 3.06
C TRP A 8 22.16 -0.80 2.61
N GLY A 9 22.01 -1.04 1.30
CA GLY A 9 21.37 -2.22 0.78
C GLY A 9 19.85 -2.19 0.91
N VAL A 10 19.23 -1.01 0.90
CA VAL A 10 17.77 -0.86 0.94
C VAL A 10 17.17 -1.40 -0.35
N ASP A 11 16.19 -2.29 -0.24
CA ASP A 11 15.47 -2.90 -1.36
C ASP A 11 14.06 -2.31 -1.57
N TYR A 12 13.51 -1.65 -0.56
CA TYR A 12 12.16 -1.08 -0.58
C TYR A 12 12.17 0.32 0.03
N LEU A 13 11.73 1.32 -0.73
CA LEU A 13 11.59 2.70 -0.27
C LEU A 13 10.12 3.13 -0.30
N LYS A 14 9.50 3.27 0.87
CA LYS A 14 8.23 3.98 1.02
C LYS A 14 8.52 5.48 1.13
N TYR A 15 8.17 6.22 0.10
CA TYR A 15 8.42 7.66 0.01
C TYR A 15 7.16 8.46 0.30
N ASP A 16 7.11 8.99 1.51
CA ASP A 16 5.92 9.63 2.07
C ASP A 16 5.83 11.12 1.69
N TRP A 17 4.60 11.65 1.71
CA TRP A 17 4.29 13.05 1.48
C TRP A 17 4.65 13.97 2.65
N CYS A 18 4.85 13.46 3.85
CA CYS A 18 4.99 14.12 5.15
C CYS A 18 5.54 15.55 5.13
N GLY A 19 6.84 15.71 4.86
CA GLY A 19 7.48 17.01 4.89
C GLY A 19 7.17 17.89 3.67
N TYR A 20 6.84 17.27 2.55
CA TYR A 20 6.58 17.99 1.30
C TYR A 20 5.29 18.80 1.33
N SER A 21 4.33 18.46 2.16
CA SER A 21 3.11 19.26 2.36
C SER A 21 3.42 20.73 2.62
N LYS A 22 4.41 21.02 3.47
CA LYS A 22 4.83 22.39 3.79
C LYS A 22 5.45 23.14 2.61
N VAL A 23 6.08 22.43 1.69
CA VAL A 23 6.63 22.98 0.45
C VAL A 23 5.49 23.22 -0.53
N PHE A 24 4.64 22.22 -0.70
CA PHE A 24 3.49 22.27 -1.60
C PHE A 24 2.50 23.37 -1.22
N ASP A 25 2.26 23.61 0.08
CA ASP A 25 1.34 24.67 0.54
C ASP A 25 1.77 26.07 0.05
N LYS A 26 3.06 26.28 -0.15
CA LYS A 26 3.66 27.54 -0.64
C LYS A 26 3.87 27.54 -2.16
N ASP A 27 3.70 26.41 -2.82
CA ASP A 27 3.87 26.28 -4.28
C ASP A 27 2.65 26.92 -4.96
N PRO A 28 2.82 27.81 -5.93
CA PRO A 28 1.72 28.33 -6.74
C PRO A 28 1.10 27.26 -7.64
N ASP A 29 1.85 26.21 -7.98
CA ASP A 29 1.38 25.09 -8.79
C ASP A 29 0.64 24.04 -7.94
N LYS A 30 -0.68 24.13 -7.91
CA LYS A 30 -1.58 23.18 -7.25
C LYS A 30 -2.15 22.14 -8.22
N THR A 31 -1.61 22.05 -9.40
CA THR A 31 -2.00 21.05 -10.41
C THR A 31 -1.40 19.68 -10.09
N VAL A 32 -1.78 18.67 -10.88
CA VAL A 32 -1.19 17.33 -10.80
C VAL A 32 0.34 17.37 -10.86
N ALA A 33 0.93 18.28 -11.66
CA ALA A 33 2.37 18.43 -11.78
C ALA A 33 3.04 18.79 -10.43
N GLY A 34 2.40 19.60 -9.61
CA GLY A 34 2.88 19.92 -8.26
C GLY A 34 2.92 18.68 -7.36
N TYR A 35 1.93 17.78 -7.47
CA TYR A 35 1.92 16.50 -6.72
C TYR A 35 2.99 15.52 -7.24
N VAL A 36 3.21 15.46 -8.54
CA VAL A 36 4.17 14.55 -9.19
C VAL A 36 5.63 14.92 -8.90
N ARG A 37 5.92 16.21 -8.80
CA ARG A 37 7.30 16.77 -8.75
C ARG A 37 8.23 16.10 -7.73
N PRO A 38 7.88 15.90 -6.45
CA PRO A 38 8.80 15.28 -5.48
C PRO A 38 9.11 13.82 -5.82
N TYR A 39 8.13 13.11 -6.36
CA TYR A 39 8.27 11.70 -6.72
C TYR A 39 9.14 11.52 -7.98
N LEU A 40 8.96 12.38 -8.97
CA LEU A 40 9.82 12.40 -10.16
C LEU A 40 11.28 12.75 -9.81
N LEU A 41 11.49 13.65 -8.84
CA LEU A 41 12.83 13.99 -8.38
C LEU A 41 13.51 12.80 -7.69
N MET A 42 12.80 12.07 -6.84
CA MET A 42 13.35 10.89 -6.16
C MET A 42 13.59 9.76 -7.16
N GLU A 43 12.65 9.50 -8.07
CA GLU A 43 12.77 8.51 -9.14
C GLU A 43 14.06 8.71 -9.93
N LYS A 44 14.34 9.92 -10.38
CA LYS A 44 15.58 10.25 -11.13
C LYS A 44 16.83 9.74 -10.41
N TYR A 45 16.94 9.99 -9.10
CA TYR A 45 18.11 9.59 -8.33
C TYR A 45 18.13 8.10 -7.96
N LEU A 46 16.97 7.47 -7.84
CA LEU A 46 16.89 6.01 -7.66
C LEU A 46 17.38 5.27 -8.89
N ARG A 47 17.02 5.73 -10.10
CA ARG A 47 17.49 5.15 -11.37
C ARG A 47 18.98 5.28 -11.61
N GLU A 48 19.64 6.26 -11.00
CA GLU A 48 21.09 6.42 -11.07
C GLU A 48 21.83 5.40 -10.19
N GLN A 49 21.13 4.64 -9.35
CA GLN A 49 21.74 3.65 -8.47
C GLN A 49 21.95 2.30 -9.18
N PRO A 50 23.01 1.56 -8.85
CA PRO A 50 23.29 0.24 -9.44
C PRO A 50 22.35 -0.88 -8.95
N ARG A 51 21.55 -0.63 -7.92
CA ARG A 51 20.58 -1.58 -7.36
C ARG A 51 19.17 -1.14 -7.67
N ASP A 52 18.31 -2.10 -7.99
CA ASP A 52 16.88 -1.86 -8.05
C ASP A 52 16.33 -1.68 -6.63
N ILE A 53 15.59 -0.59 -6.44
CA ILE A 53 14.89 -0.27 -5.18
C ILE A 53 13.41 -0.18 -5.50
N PHE A 54 12.61 -1.05 -4.89
CA PHE A 54 11.15 -0.99 -5.00
C PHE A 54 10.66 0.38 -4.52
N TYR A 55 10.03 1.13 -5.40
CA TYR A 55 9.61 2.51 -5.13
C TYR A 55 8.12 2.58 -4.85
N SER A 56 7.77 2.85 -3.60
CA SER A 56 6.39 2.94 -3.11
C SER A 56 6.03 4.38 -2.77
N LEU A 57 4.98 4.91 -3.40
CA LEU A 57 4.51 6.26 -3.16
C LEU A 57 3.48 6.27 -2.03
N CYS A 58 3.73 7.08 -1.00
CA CYS A 58 2.78 7.25 0.09
C CYS A 58 2.28 8.71 0.14
N GLN A 59 1.31 9.02 -0.73
CA GLN A 59 0.69 10.34 -0.82
C GLN A 59 -0.84 10.27 -0.72
N TYR A 60 -1.36 9.19 -0.16
CA TYR A 60 -2.75 9.05 0.31
C TYR A 60 -3.83 9.11 -0.79
N GLY A 61 -3.51 8.78 -2.04
CA GLY A 61 -4.46 8.82 -3.16
C GLY A 61 -4.68 10.21 -3.77
N MET A 62 -3.95 11.23 -3.29
CA MET A 62 -4.09 12.60 -3.78
C MET A 62 -3.77 12.70 -5.28
N ALA A 63 -4.51 13.56 -5.96
CA ALA A 63 -4.39 13.81 -7.40
C ALA A 63 -4.50 12.54 -8.26
N ASP A 64 -5.29 11.55 -7.80
CA ASP A 64 -5.49 10.27 -8.52
C ASP A 64 -4.17 9.57 -8.87
N VAL A 65 -3.31 9.35 -7.89
CA VAL A 65 -1.96 8.79 -8.06
C VAL A 65 -1.89 7.57 -8.97
N TRP A 66 -2.91 6.73 -8.97
CA TRP A 66 -3.02 5.56 -9.84
C TRP A 66 -3.00 5.91 -11.34
N LYS A 67 -3.33 7.14 -11.72
CA LYS A 67 -3.28 7.61 -13.12
C LYS A 67 -1.87 8.00 -13.58
N TRP A 68 -0.98 8.35 -12.64
CA TRP A 68 0.35 8.87 -12.96
C TRP A 68 1.51 8.16 -12.26
N GLY A 69 1.23 7.34 -11.25
CA GLY A 69 2.28 6.64 -10.47
C GLY A 69 3.25 5.84 -11.34
N HIS A 70 2.76 5.18 -12.38
CA HIS A 70 3.60 4.46 -13.34
C HIS A 70 4.52 5.41 -14.15
N ALA A 71 4.13 6.66 -14.36
CA ALA A 71 4.94 7.62 -15.12
C ALA A 71 6.17 8.14 -14.35
N VAL A 72 6.19 7.95 -13.04
CA VAL A 72 7.35 8.18 -12.17
C VAL A 72 8.03 6.87 -11.76
N ASP A 73 7.81 5.81 -12.54
CA ASP A 73 8.37 4.46 -12.33
C ASP A 73 8.12 3.88 -10.94
N ALA A 74 7.02 4.28 -10.31
CA ALA A 74 6.65 3.74 -9.02
C ALA A 74 6.14 2.30 -9.15
N ASN A 75 6.60 1.43 -8.26
CA ASN A 75 6.16 0.04 -8.19
C ASN A 75 4.84 -0.12 -7.43
N SER A 76 4.54 0.81 -6.53
CA SER A 76 3.24 0.85 -5.85
C SER A 76 2.87 2.27 -5.41
N TRP A 77 1.59 2.46 -5.09
CA TRP A 77 1.09 3.75 -4.60
C TRP A 77 -0.10 3.57 -3.67
N ARG A 78 -0.05 4.27 -2.55
CA ARG A 78 -1.17 4.37 -1.61
C ARG A 78 -2.37 5.02 -2.29
N THR A 79 -3.51 4.36 -2.21
CA THR A 79 -4.74 4.79 -2.88
C THR A 79 -5.69 5.58 -1.98
N THR A 80 -5.43 5.58 -0.67
CA THR A 80 -6.26 6.21 0.37
C THR A 80 -5.41 6.77 1.51
N GLY A 81 -6.04 7.48 2.44
CA GLY A 81 -5.49 7.74 3.77
C GLY A 81 -5.20 6.45 4.55
N ASP A 82 -4.66 6.59 5.75
CA ASP A 82 -4.25 5.45 6.58
C ASP A 82 -5.44 4.59 7.01
N ILE A 83 -5.24 3.27 6.95
CA ILE A 83 -6.20 2.29 7.44
C ILE A 83 -6.22 2.28 8.96
N THR A 84 -7.41 2.06 9.52
CA THR A 84 -7.60 1.79 10.94
C THR A 84 -8.27 0.44 11.14
N ASP A 85 -8.07 -0.17 12.31
CA ASP A 85 -8.61 -1.48 12.66
C ASP A 85 -10.11 -1.44 13.02
N THR A 86 -10.92 -0.95 12.07
CA THR A 86 -12.38 -0.95 12.13
C THR A 86 -12.96 -1.49 10.84
N TRP A 87 -14.11 -2.16 10.93
CA TRP A 87 -14.81 -2.65 9.74
C TRP A 87 -15.08 -1.54 8.71
N ASN A 88 -15.53 -0.37 9.16
CA ASN A 88 -15.81 0.75 8.25
C ASN A 88 -14.57 1.17 7.46
N SER A 89 -13.41 1.28 8.13
CA SER A 89 -12.16 1.63 7.45
C SER A 89 -11.76 0.55 6.43
N LEU A 90 -11.84 -0.72 6.81
CA LEU A 90 -11.56 -1.85 5.92
C LEU A 90 -12.51 -1.86 4.71
N TYR A 91 -13.81 -1.67 4.95
CA TYR A 91 -14.84 -1.64 3.92
C TYR A 91 -14.61 -0.49 2.93
N ASP A 92 -14.44 0.73 3.43
CA ASP A 92 -14.26 1.91 2.59
C ASP A 92 -12.97 1.85 1.76
N ILE A 93 -11.88 1.41 2.37
CA ILE A 93 -10.57 1.31 1.71
C ILE A 93 -10.52 0.12 0.75
N GLY A 94 -10.86 -1.07 1.23
CA GLY A 94 -10.73 -2.31 0.48
C GLY A 94 -11.85 -2.53 -0.53
N PHE A 95 -13.11 -2.58 -0.07
CA PHE A 95 -14.23 -2.91 -0.95
C PHE A 95 -14.66 -1.73 -1.83
N MET A 96 -14.76 -0.54 -1.27
CA MET A 96 -15.31 0.59 -2.01
C MET A 96 -14.26 1.27 -2.88
N ARG A 97 -13.15 1.67 -2.32
CA ARG A 97 -12.12 2.41 -3.07
C ARG A 97 -11.44 1.56 -4.14
N GLN A 98 -11.07 0.31 -3.82
CA GLN A 98 -10.34 -0.53 -4.77
C GLN A 98 -11.20 -1.04 -5.93
N ALA A 99 -12.53 -1.00 -5.83
CA ALA A 99 -13.44 -1.53 -6.84
C ALA A 99 -13.18 -0.99 -8.27
N GLU A 100 -12.79 0.28 -8.38
CA GLU A 100 -12.58 0.97 -9.66
C GLU A 100 -11.11 1.05 -10.06
N LEU A 101 -10.18 0.60 -9.21
CA LEU A 101 -8.75 0.80 -9.40
C LEU A 101 -8.05 -0.36 -10.12
N ALA A 102 -8.73 -1.47 -10.35
CA ALA A 102 -8.18 -2.63 -11.05
C ALA A 102 -7.53 -2.31 -12.42
N PRO A 103 -8.04 -1.37 -13.25
CA PRO A 103 -7.41 -1.04 -14.52
C PRO A 103 -6.03 -0.38 -14.43
N TYR A 104 -5.66 0.11 -13.23
CA TYR A 104 -4.40 0.83 -13.02
C TYR A 104 -3.30 -0.06 -12.42
N ALA A 105 -3.67 -1.24 -11.89
CA ALA A 105 -2.71 -2.23 -11.39
C ALA A 105 -2.26 -3.18 -12.52
N GLN A 106 -0.97 -3.48 -12.53
CA GLN A 106 -0.36 -4.46 -13.43
C GLN A 106 0.96 -4.95 -12.83
N PRO A 107 1.55 -6.06 -13.33
CA PRO A 107 2.86 -6.48 -12.88
C PRO A 107 3.90 -5.36 -12.87
N GLY A 108 4.54 -5.16 -11.72
CA GLY A 108 5.49 -4.08 -11.47
C GLY A 108 4.88 -2.75 -10.98
N HIS A 109 3.53 -2.62 -11.02
CA HIS A 109 2.81 -1.40 -10.65
C HIS A 109 1.53 -1.75 -9.91
N TRP A 110 1.48 -1.49 -8.59
CA TRP A 110 0.44 -2.03 -7.73
C TRP A 110 -0.34 -0.93 -7.00
N ASN A 111 -1.65 -1.11 -6.90
CA ASN A 111 -2.46 -0.33 -5.95
C ASN A 111 -2.15 -0.79 -4.52
N ASP A 112 -1.90 0.14 -3.62
CA ASP A 112 -1.61 -0.13 -2.22
C ASP A 112 -2.77 0.39 -1.34
N PRO A 113 -3.63 -0.50 -0.82
CA PRO A 113 -4.72 -0.13 0.09
C PRO A 113 -4.26 0.04 1.55
N ASP A 114 -2.97 0.03 1.81
CA ASP A 114 -2.31 0.10 3.11
C ASP A 114 -2.05 -1.25 3.79
N MET A 115 -1.48 -1.18 4.98
CA MET A 115 -0.94 -2.32 5.74
C MET A 115 -2.01 -3.32 6.19
N LEU A 116 -1.55 -4.53 6.50
CA LEU A 116 -2.34 -5.56 7.17
C LEU A 116 -2.40 -5.26 8.67
N ILE A 117 -3.59 -4.94 9.18
CA ILE A 117 -3.81 -4.55 10.58
C ILE A 117 -4.47 -5.69 11.38
N VAL A 118 -3.86 -6.86 11.34
CA VAL A 118 -4.22 -8.08 12.08
C VAL A 118 -3.34 -8.26 13.32
N GLY A 119 -3.75 -9.07 14.27
CA GLY A 119 -2.96 -9.34 15.48
C GLY A 119 -2.78 -8.12 16.39
N LYS A 120 -1.58 -7.92 16.94
CA LYS A 120 -1.29 -6.77 17.80
C LYS A 120 -0.87 -5.57 16.99
N VAL A 121 -1.67 -4.51 17.04
CA VAL A 121 -1.53 -3.25 16.31
C VAL A 121 -1.42 -2.06 17.26
N GLY A 122 -1.00 -0.91 16.73
CA GLY A 122 -0.87 0.34 17.46
C GLY A 122 0.48 1.01 17.22
N TRP A 123 0.64 2.19 17.83
CA TRP A 123 1.84 2.98 17.67
C TRP A 123 2.68 2.92 18.96
N SER A 124 3.88 2.34 18.87
CA SER A 124 4.84 2.28 19.98
C SER A 124 4.27 1.63 21.26
N ALA A 125 4.24 2.38 22.37
CA ALA A 125 3.81 1.91 23.67
C ALA A 125 2.31 1.57 23.81
N ASN A 126 1.51 1.84 22.79
CA ASN A 126 0.06 1.61 22.79
C ASN A 126 -0.35 0.37 22.01
N LEU A 127 0.48 -0.67 22.01
CA LEU A 127 0.15 -1.96 21.39
C LEU A 127 -1.08 -2.58 22.06
N ARG A 128 -1.99 -3.08 21.27
CA ARG A 128 -3.21 -3.77 21.67
C ARG A 128 -3.64 -4.74 20.58
N ASP A 129 -4.53 -5.65 20.90
CA ASP A 129 -5.13 -6.50 19.90
C ASP A 129 -5.95 -5.66 18.90
N SER A 130 -5.94 -6.06 17.62
CA SER A 130 -6.79 -5.47 16.59
C SER A 130 -8.25 -5.53 17.04
N ARG A 131 -9.01 -4.46 16.79
CA ARG A 131 -10.44 -4.41 17.04
C ARG A 131 -11.28 -5.16 16.02
N LEU A 132 -10.66 -5.56 14.91
CA LEU A 132 -11.30 -6.44 13.94
C LEU A 132 -11.56 -7.81 14.58
N THR A 133 -12.77 -8.31 14.43
CA THR A 133 -13.10 -9.69 14.81
C THR A 133 -12.26 -10.69 14.02
N PRO A 134 -12.14 -11.96 14.45
CA PRO A 134 -11.44 -12.96 13.66
C PRO A 134 -11.93 -13.07 12.21
N ASP A 135 -13.24 -13.02 11.98
CA ASP A 135 -13.84 -13.09 10.64
C ASP A 135 -13.50 -11.86 9.80
N GLU A 136 -13.46 -10.68 10.40
CA GLU A 136 -13.01 -9.44 9.74
C GLU A 136 -11.53 -9.48 9.40
N GLN A 137 -10.69 -10.09 10.25
CA GLN A 137 -9.27 -10.29 9.96
C GLN A 137 -9.06 -11.29 8.79
N TYR A 138 -9.83 -12.39 8.75
CA TYR A 138 -9.86 -13.28 7.58
C TYR A 138 -10.27 -12.51 6.31
N THR A 139 -11.32 -11.71 6.39
CA THR A 139 -11.80 -10.89 5.28
C THR A 139 -10.73 -9.91 4.82
N HIS A 140 -10.04 -9.27 5.75
CA HIS A 140 -8.95 -8.33 5.45
C HIS A 140 -7.84 -8.98 4.64
N ILE A 141 -7.29 -10.11 5.11
CA ILE A 141 -6.23 -10.84 4.40
C ILE A 141 -6.73 -11.33 3.04
N THR A 142 -7.92 -11.92 2.98
CA THR A 142 -8.49 -12.42 1.73
C THR A 142 -8.68 -11.32 0.71
N LEU A 143 -9.22 -10.18 1.13
CA LEU A 143 -9.46 -9.06 0.23
C LEU A 143 -8.14 -8.47 -0.31
N TRP A 144 -7.14 -8.21 0.54
CA TRP A 144 -5.83 -7.72 0.11
C TRP A 144 -5.13 -8.69 -0.84
N THR A 145 -5.30 -9.99 -0.59
CA THR A 145 -4.82 -11.04 -1.49
C THR A 145 -5.46 -10.96 -2.87
N LEU A 146 -6.79 -10.86 -2.93
CA LEU A 146 -7.54 -10.76 -4.20
C LEU A 146 -7.29 -9.44 -4.94
N LEU A 147 -6.94 -8.38 -4.21
CA LEU A 147 -6.55 -7.10 -4.80
C LEU A 147 -5.14 -7.13 -5.41
N ALA A 148 -4.39 -8.22 -5.30
CA ALA A 148 -2.98 -8.32 -5.68
C ALA A 148 -2.16 -7.16 -5.07
N SER A 149 -2.50 -6.77 -3.85
CA SER A 149 -1.89 -5.64 -3.17
C SER A 149 -0.58 -6.01 -2.48
N ASN A 150 0.18 -5.01 -2.10
CA ASN A 150 1.33 -5.19 -1.23
C ASN A 150 0.88 -5.75 0.13
N MET A 151 1.44 -6.88 0.54
CA MET A 151 1.13 -7.53 1.82
C MET A 151 2.06 -6.98 2.93
N LEU A 152 1.94 -5.68 3.22
CA LEU A 152 2.75 -5.00 4.22
C LEU A 152 2.22 -5.31 5.62
N ILE A 153 3.04 -5.96 6.45
CA ILE A 153 2.67 -6.33 7.82
C ILE A 153 2.62 -5.07 8.69
N GLY A 154 1.46 -4.79 9.29
CA GLY A 154 1.23 -3.65 10.17
C GLY A 154 1.08 -4.01 11.65
N CYS A 155 1.39 -5.25 12.04
CA CYS A 155 1.36 -5.72 13.43
C CYS A 155 2.77 -5.83 14.04
N ASP A 156 2.82 -5.96 15.38
CA ASP A 156 4.06 -6.30 16.09
C ASP A 156 4.45 -7.75 15.83
N VAL A 157 5.46 -7.93 14.99
CA VAL A 157 5.95 -9.27 14.60
C VAL A 157 6.58 -10.05 15.76
N ALA A 158 7.02 -9.37 16.82
CA ALA A 158 7.58 -10.03 18.01
C ALA A 158 6.50 -10.64 18.93
N GLN A 159 5.25 -10.27 18.74
CA GLN A 159 4.10 -10.71 19.55
C GLN A 159 3.01 -11.37 18.70
N ILE A 160 3.37 -11.97 17.56
CA ILE A 160 2.43 -12.72 16.72
C ILE A 160 1.96 -13.97 17.46
N ASP A 161 0.64 -14.13 17.58
CA ASP A 161 0.02 -15.36 18.08
C ASP A 161 -0.22 -16.38 16.94
N ASP A 162 -0.61 -17.61 17.29
CA ASP A 162 -0.83 -18.69 16.35
C ASP A 162 -1.93 -18.36 15.33
N PHE A 163 -2.97 -17.61 15.73
CA PHE A 163 -4.02 -17.18 14.84
C PHE A 163 -3.50 -16.19 13.78
N THR A 164 -2.82 -15.14 14.22
CA THR A 164 -2.22 -14.16 13.32
C THR A 164 -1.19 -14.79 12.40
N LEU A 165 -0.37 -15.70 12.93
CA LEU A 165 0.61 -16.44 12.14
C LEU A 165 -0.07 -17.28 11.07
N SER A 166 -1.18 -17.96 11.40
CA SER A 166 -1.95 -18.77 10.45
C SER A 166 -2.54 -17.94 9.30
N LEU A 167 -2.91 -16.69 9.57
CA LEU A 167 -3.39 -15.76 8.54
C LEU A 167 -2.25 -15.33 7.60
N LEU A 168 -1.13 -14.89 8.17
CA LEU A 168 -0.01 -14.31 7.40
C LEU A 168 0.81 -15.35 6.64
N CYS A 169 0.89 -16.58 7.16
CA CYS A 169 1.70 -17.65 6.62
C CYS A 169 0.90 -18.71 5.85
N ASN A 170 -0.35 -18.42 5.47
CA ASN A 170 -1.12 -19.33 4.65
C ASN A 170 -0.59 -19.38 3.21
N ASN A 171 0.08 -20.49 2.86
CA ASN A 171 0.75 -20.62 1.57
C ASN A 171 -0.23 -20.60 0.37
N GLU A 172 -1.44 -21.11 0.52
CA GLU A 172 -2.44 -21.12 -0.55
C GLU A 172 -2.95 -19.70 -0.82
N VAL A 173 -3.24 -18.95 0.25
CA VAL A 173 -3.66 -17.55 0.16
C VAL A 173 -2.53 -16.68 -0.43
N ASN A 174 -1.31 -16.85 0.09
CA ASN A 174 -0.15 -16.13 -0.42
C ASN A 174 0.14 -16.45 -1.89
N ALA A 175 -0.07 -17.70 -2.34
CA ALA A 175 0.10 -18.08 -3.73
C ALA A 175 -0.89 -17.37 -4.67
N VAL A 176 -2.11 -17.08 -4.21
CA VAL A 176 -3.07 -16.27 -4.99
C VAL A 176 -2.60 -14.83 -5.12
N ASN A 177 -2.10 -14.22 -4.03
CA ASN A 177 -1.53 -12.86 -4.09
C ASN A 177 -0.32 -12.78 -5.03
N GLN A 178 0.51 -13.83 -5.05
CA GLN A 178 1.76 -13.90 -5.82
C GLN A 178 1.57 -14.49 -7.22
N ASP A 179 0.32 -14.62 -7.70
CA ASP A 179 0.06 -15.13 -9.06
C ASP A 179 0.73 -14.23 -10.10
N VAL A 180 1.45 -14.85 -11.04
CA VAL A 180 2.24 -14.13 -12.06
C VAL A 180 1.41 -13.24 -12.99
N LEU A 181 0.11 -13.44 -13.08
CA LEU A 181 -0.78 -12.55 -13.82
C LEU A 181 -0.87 -11.17 -13.18
N GLY A 182 -0.69 -11.08 -11.86
CA GLY A 182 -0.75 -9.83 -11.10
C GLY A 182 -2.03 -9.04 -11.31
N LYS A 183 -3.16 -9.74 -11.49
CA LYS A 183 -4.45 -9.10 -11.79
C LYS A 183 -5.24 -8.88 -10.52
N GLN A 184 -5.52 -7.62 -10.24
CA GLN A 184 -6.47 -7.26 -9.21
C GLN A 184 -7.87 -7.79 -9.55
N ALA A 185 -8.53 -8.43 -8.57
CA ALA A 185 -9.92 -8.87 -8.70
C ALA A 185 -10.86 -7.66 -8.88
N LYS A 186 -11.97 -7.91 -9.55
CA LYS A 186 -13.05 -6.91 -9.73
C LYS A 186 -14.21 -7.26 -8.83
N ARG A 187 -14.82 -6.24 -8.26
CA ARG A 187 -16.09 -6.41 -7.54
C ARG A 187 -17.24 -6.48 -8.55
N GLU A 188 -18.09 -7.47 -8.41
CA GLU A 188 -19.35 -7.58 -9.12
C GLU A 188 -20.51 -7.42 -8.13
N ILE A 189 -21.56 -6.76 -8.57
CA ILE A 189 -22.80 -6.65 -7.80
C ILE A 189 -23.79 -7.64 -8.39
N VAL A 190 -24.24 -8.59 -7.57
CA VAL A 190 -25.20 -9.61 -7.94
C VAL A 190 -26.49 -9.34 -7.18
N ASP A 191 -27.62 -9.29 -7.89
CA ASP A 191 -28.97 -9.05 -7.32
C ASP A 191 -29.10 -7.79 -6.44
N GLY A 192 -28.24 -6.79 -6.67
CA GLY A 192 -28.27 -5.51 -5.95
C GLY A 192 -27.52 -5.50 -4.60
N GLU A 193 -26.76 -6.57 -4.31
CA GLU A 193 -25.90 -6.72 -3.13
C GLU A 193 -24.40 -6.80 -3.52
#